data_a61bca41250fa78ed2baf4856bc40dcd
#
_entry.id   a61bca41250fa78ed2baf4856bc40dcd
#
_cell.length_a   1.000
_cell.length_b   1.000
_cell.length_c   1.000
_cell.angle_alpha   90.00
_cell.angle_beta   90.00
_cell.angle_gamma   90.00
#
_symmetry.space_group_name_H-M   'P 1'
#
loop_
_entity.id
_entity.type
_entity.pdbx_description
1 polymer ?
#
loop_
_entity_poly.entity_id
_entity_poly.type
_entity_poly.pdbx_seq_one_letter_code
_entity_poly.pdbx_strand_id
1 'polypeptide(L)'
;MNTATIFSKNLDFVQRDVAGECILVPIRRTLTEANSIYVLNETGAALWNHIDGASPIQEIVSRLAKEYATTEAQLGRDFEALLADLLLIHAVEEVAVAHDPSR
;
A
#
# COMPACT_ATOMS: atom_id res chain seq x y z
N MET A 1 11.11 3.15 -7.61
CA MET A 1 9.81 3.83 -7.37
C MET A 1 10.05 5.23 -6.85
N ASN A 2 9.26 6.16 -7.30
CA ASN A 2 9.34 7.52 -6.80
C ASN A 2 8.64 7.60 -5.44
N THR A 3 9.37 7.93 -4.38
CA THR A 3 8.81 7.98 -3.03
C THR A 3 7.86 9.15 -2.81
N ALA A 4 7.82 10.10 -3.74
CA ALA A 4 6.84 11.18 -3.71
C ALA A 4 5.50 10.78 -4.31
N THR A 5 5.38 9.56 -4.82
CA THR A 5 4.14 9.07 -5.42
C THR A 5 3.05 8.92 -4.35
N ILE A 6 1.85 9.34 -4.72
CA ILE A 6 0.66 9.22 -3.88
C ILE A 6 -0.21 8.12 -4.48
N PHE A 7 -0.62 7.18 -3.64
CA PHE A 7 -1.47 6.06 -4.05
C PHE A 7 -2.84 6.16 -3.43
N SER A 8 -3.83 5.59 -4.11
CA SER A 8 -5.15 5.40 -3.54
C SER A 8 -5.51 3.92 -3.59
N LYS A 9 -6.41 3.53 -2.71
CA LYS A 9 -6.93 2.16 -2.68
C LYS A 9 -7.99 1.99 -3.76
N ASN A 10 -7.99 0.82 -4.38
CA ASN A 10 -9.09 0.43 -5.23
C ASN A 10 -10.22 -0.03 -4.32
N LEU A 11 -11.36 0.65 -4.38
CA LEU A 11 -12.50 0.35 -3.51
C LEU A 11 -13.14 -1.00 -3.79
N ASP A 12 -12.75 -1.67 -4.86
CA ASP A 12 -13.21 -3.02 -5.14
C ASP A 12 -12.42 -4.08 -4.38
N PHE A 13 -11.47 -3.67 -3.56
CA PHE A 13 -10.76 -4.56 -2.64
C PHE A 13 -11.12 -4.18 -1.22
N VAL A 14 -11.41 -5.18 -0.39
CA VAL A 14 -11.68 -4.97 1.03
C VAL A 14 -10.68 -5.71 1.86
N GLN A 15 -10.36 -5.11 3.00
CA GLN A 15 -9.48 -5.74 3.98
C GLN A 15 -10.31 -6.59 4.92
N ARG A 16 -9.83 -7.80 5.19
CA ARG A 16 -10.46 -8.66 6.18
C ARG A 16 -9.39 -9.26 7.07
N ASP A 17 -9.70 -9.34 8.35
CA ASP A 17 -8.80 -9.98 9.31
C ASP A 17 -9.39 -11.34 9.64
N VAL A 18 -8.64 -12.39 9.26
CA VAL A 18 -9.08 -13.77 9.43
C VAL A 18 -7.97 -14.55 10.13
N ALA A 19 -8.28 -15.09 11.29
CA ALA A 19 -7.36 -15.92 12.05
C ALA A 19 -5.99 -15.24 12.29
N GLY A 20 -6.02 -13.94 12.56
CA GLY A 20 -4.79 -13.18 12.83
C GLY A 20 -4.08 -12.69 11.59
N GLU A 21 -4.58 -13.01 10.41
CA GLU A 21 -3.99 -12.55 9.15
C GLU A 21 -4.83 -11.45 8.52
N CYS A 22 -4.15 -10.47 7.92
CA CYS A 22 -4.80 -9.42 7.17
C CYS A 22 -4.79 -9.80 5.70
N ILE A 23 -5.97 -9.88 5.09
CA ILE A 23 -6.07 -10.24 3.69
C ILE A 23 -6.82 -9.18 2.90
N LEU A 24 -6.46 -9.05 1.64
CA LEU A 24 -7.18 -8.21 0.69
C LEU A 24 -7.98 -9.11 -0.22
N VAL A 25 -9.28 -8.84 -0.28
CA VAL A 25 -10.22 -9.67 -1.05
C VAL A 25 -10.91 -8.80 -2.10
N PRO A 26 -10.88 -9.20 -3.37
CA PRO A 26 -11.61 -8.45 -4.39
C PRO A 26 -13.11 -8.71 -4.25
N ILE A 27 -13.91 -7.64 -4.35
CA ILE A 27 -15.37 -7.78 -4.33
C ILE A 27 -15.94 -8.02 -5.71
N ARG A 28 -15.19 -7.64 -6.75
CA ARG A 28 -15.61 -7.87 -8.13
C ARG A 28 -14.71 -8.90 -8.78
N ARG A 29 -15.30 -10.01 -9.17
CA ARG A 29 -14.53 -11.08 -9.81
C ARG A 29 -14.02 -10.73 -11.18
N THR A 30 -14.64 -9.77 -11.83
CA THR A 30 -14.27 -9.37 -13.18
C THR A 30 -12.98 -8.58 -13.24
N LEU A 31 -12.51 -8.08 -12.09
CA LEU A 31 -11.31 -7.24 -12.04
C LEU A 31 -10.02 -8.02 -11.93
N THR A 32 -10.10 -9.24 -11.43
CA THR A 32 -8.91 -10.04 -11.20
C THR A 32 -9.16 -11.46 -11.67
N GLU A 33 -8.08 -12.19 -11.81
CA GLU A 33 -8.19 -13.63 -11.97
C GLU A 33 -8.95 -14.16 -10.75
N ALA A 34 -9.84 -15.09 -10.99
CA ALA A 34 -10.67 -15.65 -9.94
C ALA A 34 -9.82 -16.09 -8.75
N ASN A 35 -10.26 -15.78 -7.57
CA ASN A 35 -9.67 -16.20 -6.31
C ASN A 35 -8.37 -15.53 -5.91
N SER A 36 -8.09 -14.35 -6.47
CA SER A 36 -6.93 -13.60 -6.04
C SER A 36 -7.15 -13.03 -4.64
N ILE A 37 -6.41 -13.58 -3.69
CA ILE A 37 -6.39 -13.09 -2.32
C ILE A 37 -4.95 -12.72 -2.01
N TYR A 38 -4.73 -11.54 -1.46
CA TYR A 38 -3.40 -11.11 -1.10
C TYR A 38 -3.27 -11.03 0.41
N VAL A 39 -2.28 -11.73 0.96
CA VAL A 39 -2.05 -11.74 2.41
C VAL A 39 -1.00 -10.69 2.74
N LEU A 40 -1.33 -9.83 3.71
CA LEU A 40 -0.43 -8.78 4.16
C LEU A 40 0.15 -9.17 5.51
N ASN A 41 1.47 -8.95 5.67
CA ASN A 41 2.07 -9.05 6.98
C ASN A 41 1.75 -7.79 7.79
N GLU A 42 2.24 -7.70 9.02
CA GLU A 42 1.91 -6.59 9.91
C GLU A 42 2.25 -5.23 9.33
N THR A 43 3.46 -5.06 8.80
CA THR A 43 3.86 -3.77 8.22
C THR A 43 3.12 -3.50 6.91
N GLY A 44 2.82 -4.54 6.14
CA GLY A 44 2.04 -4.37 4.91
C GLY A 44 0.62 -3.92 5.20
N ALA A 45 0.02 -4.47 6.25
CA ALA A 45 -1.31 -4.03 6.69
C ALA A 45 -1.29 -2.58 7.15
N ALA A 46 -0.23 -2.18 7.86
CA ALA A 46 -0.06 -0.80 8.29
C ALA A 46 0.07 0.14 7.08
N LEU A 47 0.85 -0.26 6.07
CA LEU A 47 0.94 0.52 4.85
C LEU A 47 -0.43 0.67 4.21
N TRP A 48 -1.15 -0.42 4.05
CA TRP A 48 -2.48 -0.41 3.44
C TRP A 48 -3.40 0.58 4.16
N ASN A 49 -3.38 0.56 5.48
CA ASN A 49 -4.24 1.42 6.28
C ASN A 49 -3.87 2.91 6.17
N HIS A 50 -2.64 3.22 5.79
CA HIS A 50 -2.18 4.60 5.64
C HIS A 50 -2.30 5.13 4.22
N ILE A 51 -2.64 4.30 3.25
CA ILE A 51 -2.88 4.76 1.89
C ILE A 51 -4.22 5.48 1.85
N ASP A 52 -4.19 6.77 1.58
CA ASP A 52 -5.37 7.62 1.70
C ASP A 52 -5.63 8.50 0.46
N GLY A 53 -4.85 8.33 -0.59
CA GLY A 53 -5.00 9.15 -1.80
C GLY A 53 -4.43 10.56 -1.67
N ALA A 54 -3.74 10.85 -0.58
CA ALA A 54 -3.21 12.20 -0.30
C ALA A 54 -1.77 12.19 0.19
N SER A 55 -1.35 11.16 0.89
CA SER A 55 -0.03 11.11 1.50
C SER A 55 0.97 10.42 0.59
N PRO A 56 2.12 11.05 0.29
CA PRO A 56 3.16 10.38 -0.49
C PRO A 56 3.79 9.24 0.31
N ILE A 57 4.31 8.26 -0.39
CA ILE A 57 4.88 7.08 0.24
C ILE A 57 5.99 7.45 1.23
N GLN A 58 6.82 8.43 0.91
CA GLN A 58 7.90 8.86 1.80
C GLN A 58 7.38 9.28 3.18
N GLU A 59 6.22 9.91 3.25
CA GLU A 59 5.62 10.29 4.52
C GLU A 59 5.16 9.08 5.30
N ILE A 60 4.55 8.14 4.62
CA ILE A 60 4.07 6.90 5.25
C ILE A 60 5.25 6.11 5.78
N VAL A 61 6.31 5.98 4.98
CA VAL A 61 7.52 5.27 5.39
C VAL A 61 8.14 5.93 6.62
N SER A 62 8.26 7.25 6.61
CA SER A 62 8.86 7.96 7.73
C SER A 62 8.09 7.74 9.03
N ARG A 63 6.77 7.79 8.94
CA ARG A 63 5.91 7.61 10.10
C ARG A 63 5.97 6.17 10.64
N LEU A 64 5.87 5.21 9.75
CA LEU A 64 5.85 3.80 10.15
C LEU A 64 7.22 3.29 10.58
N ALA A 65 8.29 3.83 10.03
CA ALA A 65 9.63 3.42 10.45
C ALA A 65 9.86 3.72 11.93
N LYS A 66 9.34 4.84 12.42
CA LYS A 66 9.43 5.17 13.85
C LYS A 66 8.57 4.23 14.68
N GLU A 67 7.39 3.92 14.20
CA GLU A 67 6.45 3.08 14.93
C GLU A 67 6.93 1.64 15.06
N TYR A 68 7.58 1.13 14.03
CA TYR A 68 8.05 -0.26 14.01
C TYR A 68 9.55 -0.40 14.31
N ALA A 69 10.18 0.67 14.78
CA ALA A 69 11.59 0.65 15.17
C ALA A 69 12.51 0.08 14.09
N THR A 70 12.30 0.50 12.86
CA THR A 70 13.12 0.10 11.72
C THR A 70 13.63 1.35 11.00
N THR A 71 14.47 1.16 10.00
CA THR A 71 14.98 2.26 9.21
C THR A 71 14.05 2.58 8.05
N GLU A 72 14.04 3.83 7.62
CA GLU A 72 13.27 4.22 6.45
C GLU A 72 13.76 3.49 5.19
N ALA A 73 15.07 3.24 5.11
CA ALA A 73 15.64 2.54 3.95
C ALA A 73 15.11 1.12 3.86
N GLN A 74 15.07 0.40 4.98
CA GLN A 74 14.57 -0.97 4.99
C GLN A 74 13.09 -1.03 4.71
N LEU A 75 12.32 -0.19 5.41
CA LEU A 75 10.87 -0.17 5.25
C LEU A 75 10.48 0.29 3.84
N GLY A 76 11.23 1.25 3.29
CA GLY A 76 10.99 1.73 1.93
C GLY A 76 11.16 0.63 0.90
N ARG A 77 12.18 -0.21 1.07
CA ARG A 77 12.39 -1.36 0.17
C ARG A 77 11.25 -2.36 0.29
N ASP A 78 10.82 -2.65 1.51
CA ASP A 78 9.72 -3.58 1.75
C ASP A 78 8.43 -3.08 1.13
N PHE A 79 8.15 -1.78 1.28
CA PHE A 79 6.94 -1.19 0.72
C PHE A 79 6.99 -1.08 -0.80
N GLU A 80 8.19 -0.84 -1.36
CA GLU A 80 8.33 -0.81 -2.81
C GLU A 80 7.94 -2.15 -3.42
N ALA A 81 8.44 -3.24 -2.83
CA ALA A 81 8.11 -4.58 -3.31
C ALA A 81 6.61 -4.86 -3.16
N LEU A 82 6.04 -4.49 -2.02
CA LEU A 82 4.61 -4.68 -1.78
C LEU A 82 3.76 -3.88 -2.74
N LEU A 83 4.11 -2.61 -2.96
CA LEU A 83 3.35 -1.75 -3.87
C LEU A 83 3.42 -2.25 -5.30
N ALA A 84 4.55 -2.82 -5.72
CA ALA A 84 4.64 -3.41 -7.05
C ALA A 84 3.63 -4.55 -7.20
N ASP A 85 3.48 -5.39 -6.18
CA ASP A 85 2.51 -6.47 -6.19
C ASP A 85 1.07 -5.93 -6.18
N LEU A 86 0.81 -4.92 -5.34
CA LEU A 86 -0.53 -4.35 -5.24
C LEU A 86 -0.96 -3.63 -6.52
N LEU A 87 -0.01 -3.01 -7.22
CA LEU A 87 -0.28 -2.42 -8.52
C LEU A 87 -0.61 -3.50 -9.55
N LEU A 88 0.11 -4.61 -9.48
CA LEU A 88 -0.08 -5.70 -10.43
C LEU A 88 -1.48 -6.31 -10.35
N ILE A 89 -2.03 -6.40 -9.14
CA ILE A 89 -3.37 -6.93 -8.94
C ILE A 89 -4.44 -5.83 -8.94
N HIS A 90 -4.05 -4.59 -9.20
CA HIS A 90 -4.95 -3.42 -9.23
C HIS A 90 -5.59 -3.09 -7.89
N ALA A 91 -4.94 -3.45 -6.79
CA ALA A 91 -5.46 -3.12 -5.46
C ALA A 91 -5.18 -1.66 -5.09
N VAL A 92 -4.16 -1.07 -5.67
CA VAL A 92 -3.86 0.36 -5.53
C VAL A 92 -3.59 0.95 -6.91
N GLU A 93 -3.67 2.28 -6.99
CA GLU A 93 -3.32 2.99 -8.22
C GLU A 93 -2.61 4.29 -7.88
N GLU A 94 -1.74 4.73 -8.77
CA GLU A 94 -1.07 6.00 -8.61
C GLU A 94 -2.05 7.13 -8.89
N VAL A 95 -2.10 8.08 -7.97
CA VAL A 95 -2.99 9.24 -8.11
C VAL A 95 -2.21 10.45 -8.57
N ALA A 96 -1.04 10.67 -7.95
CA ALA A 96 -0.27 11.86 -8.20
C ALA A 96 1.15 11.68 -7.68
N VAL A 97 2.00 12.65 -7.99
CA VAL A 97 3.32 12.76 -7.40
C VAL A 97 3.36 14.09 -6.66
N ALA A 98 3.79 14.07 -5.40
CA ALA A 98 3.85 15.28 -4.60
C ALA A 98 4.80 16.29 -5.25
N HIS A 99 4.36 17.54 -5.32
CA HIS A 99 5.14 18.62 -5.90
C HIS A 99 5.83 19.44 -4.83
N ASP A 100 7.01 19.96 -5.20
CA ASP A 100 7.66 20.98 -4.42
C ASP A 100 6.87 22.28 -4.63
N PRO A 101 6.31 22.88 -3.57
CA PRO A 101 5.51 24.09 -3.72
C PRO A 101 6.29 25.29 -4.22
N SER A 102 7.60 25.21 -4.25
CA SER A 102 8.42 26.32 -4.75
C SER A 102 8.49 26.37 -6.28
N ARG A 103 7.96 25.42 -6.96
CA ARG A 103 8.01 25.34 -8.41
C ARG A 103 6.90 26.14 -9.06
#